data_474150c6a3138708427f8f5724073e91
#
_entry.id   474150c6a3138708427f8f5724073e91
#
_cell.length_a   1.000
_cell.length_b   1.000
_cell.length_c   1.000
_cell.angle_alpha   90.00
_cell.angle_beta   90.00
_cell.angle_gamma   90.00
#
_symmetry.space_group_name_H-M   'P 1'
#
loop_
_entity.id
_entity.type
_entity.pdbx_description
1 polymer ?
#
loop_
_entity_poly.entity_id
_entity_poly.type
_entity_poly.pdbx_seq_one_letter_code
_entity_poly.pdbx_strand_id
1 'polypeptide(L)'
;SRRQRQMCIRDRSASVPEGVTDILSVDMGCVGDGLECKEHQVSICVKDSGGPYSYDFTGELIAAAKANGIDYAADVYPHYGSDVEATLRGGADARHALIGAGVYASHGYERSHVDGVKNTLELLAAYLDK
;
A
#
# COMPACT_ATOMS: atom_id res chain seq x y z
N SER A 1 22.10 -3.18 -2.66
CA SER A 1 22.46 -4.04 -1.54
C SER A 1 21.45 -3.91 -0.37
N ARG A 2 21.37 -4.90 0.51
CA ARG A 2 20.46 -4.87 1.67
C ARG A 2 20.68 -3.67 2.59
N ARG A 3 21.90 -3.18 2.73
CA ARG A 3 22.21 -1.98 3.53
C ARG A 3 21.64 -0.69 2.94
N GLN A 4 21.66 -0.53 1.63
CA GLN A 4 21.08 0.64 0.98
C GLN A 4 19.55 0.67 1.11
N ARG A 5 18.86 -0.47 1.01
CA ARG A 5 17.41 -0.54 1.23
C ARG A 5 17.03 -0.16 2.66
N GLN A 6 17.78 -0.63 3.65
CA GLN A 6 17.53 -0.26 5.05
C GLN A 6 17.81 1.22 5.34
N MET A 7 18.78 1.83 4.67
CA MET A 7 19.01 3.27 4.77
C MET A 7 17.87 4.07 4.13
N CYS A 8 17.41 3.69 2.94
CA CYS A 8 16.27 4.36 2.29
C CYS A 8 14.99 4.34 3.14
N ILE A 9 14.66 3.20 3.76
CA ILE A 9 13.52 3.08 4.67
C ILE A 9 13.67 4.00 5.89
N ARG A 10 14.85 4.04 6.50
CA ARG A 10 15.13 4.91 7.63
C ARG A 10 15.10 6.39 7.25
N ASP A 11 15.70 6.74 6.13
CA ASP A 11 15.74 8.13 5.66
C ASP A 11 14.33 8.63 5.31
N ARG A 12 13.51 7.81 4.66
CA ARG A 12 12.11 8.16 4.37
C ARG A 12 11.27 8.31 5.64
N SER A 13 11.42 7.41 6.60
CA SER A 13 10.68 7.49 7.86
C SER A 13 11.09 8.69 8.72
N ALA A 14 12.34 9.14 8.60
CA ALA A 14 12.85 10.31 9.32
C ALA A 14 12.53 11.64 8.63
N SER A 15 12.08 11.63 7.37
CA SER A 15 11.86 12.83 6.55
C SER A 15 10.39 13.21 6.37
N VAL A 16 9.49 12.66 7.17
CA VAL A 16 8.07 13.07 7.14
C VAL A 16 7.94 14.50 7.62
N PRO A 17 7.38 15.41 6.82
CA PRO A 17 7.20 16.80 7.21
C PRO A 17 6.30 16.93 8.44
N GLU A 18 6.55 17.96 9.25
CA GLU A 18 5.68 18.30 10.36
C GLU A 18 4.28 18.69 9.85
N GLY A 19 3.23 18.25 10.58
CA GLY A 19 1.84 18.52 10.23
C GLY A 19 1.20 17.56 9.24
N VAL A 20 1.91 16.51 8.81
CA VAL A 20 1.33 15.44 7.99
C VAL A 20 0.39 14.60 8.84
N THR A 21 -0.87 14.46 8.40
CA THR A 21 -1.90 13.67 9.08
C THR A 21 -2.17 12.32 8.44
N ASP A 22 -1.90 12.19 7.16
CA ASP A 22 -2.15 10.97 6.38
C ASP A 22 -0.91 10.59 5.57
N ILE A 23 -0.55 9.32 5.61
CA ILE A 23 0.57 8.76 4.86
C ILE A 23 0.06 7.58 4.03
N LEU A 24 0.10 7.74 2.71
CA LEU A 24 -0.23 6.67 1.77
C LEU A 24 1.04 6.17 1.08
N SER A 25 1.35 4.91 1.29
CA SER A 25 2.40 4.25 0.51
C SER A 25 1.82 3.62 -0.75
N VAL A 26 2.50 3.82 -1.87
CA VAL A 26 2.22 3.13 -3.12
C VAL A 26 3.35 2.16 -3.37
N ASP A 27 3.08 0.89 -3.17
CA ASP A 27 4.04 -0.20 -3.29
C ASP A 27 3.43 -1.31 -4.15
N MET A 28 3.79 -2.55 -3.97
CA MET A 28 3.17 -3.67 -4.64
C MET A 28 2.14 -4.36 -3.74
N GLY A 29 1.08 -4.92 -4.36
CA GLY A 29 0.20 -5.88 -3.73
C GLY A 29 0.68 -7.30 -4.04
N CYS A 30 0.62 -8.21 -3.08
CA CYS A 30 1.02 -9.59 -3.31
C CYS A 30 -0.12 -10.40 -3.95
N VAL A 31 0.22 -11.23 -4.94
CA VAL A 31 -0.67 -12.22 -5.54
C VAL A 31 -0.16 -13.61 -5.18
N GLY A 32 -1.03 -14.48 -4.68
CA GLY A 32 -0.66 -15.84 -4.32
C GLY A 32 -1.77 -16.57 -3.57
N ASP A 33 -1.45 -17.78 -3.12
CA ASP A 33 -2.38 -18.61 -2.36
C ASP A 33 -2.75 -17.94 -1.03
N GLY A 34 -4.05 -17.91 -0.73
CA GLY A 34 -4.57 -17.27 0.47
C GLY A 34 -4.72 -15.74 0.39
N LEU A 35 -4.45 -15.14 -0.78
CA LEU A 35 -4.64 -13.73 -1.06
C LEU A 35 -5.75 -13.50 -2.08
N GLU A 36 -6.54 -12.44 -1.88
CA GLU A 36 -7.68 -12.12 -2.76
C GLU A 36 -7.26 -11.35 -4.01
N CYS A 37 -6.19 -10.56 -3.94
CA CYS A 37 -5.75 -9.71 -5.03
C CYS A 37 -5.27 -10.53 -6.23
N LYS A 38 -5.68 -10.09 -7.42
CA LYS A 38 -5.23 -10.60 -8.72
C LYS A 38 -4.33 -9.57 -9.40
N GLU A 39 -3.58 -9.99 -10.42
CA GLU A 39 -2.61 -9.13 -11.14
C GLU A 39 -3.25 -7.89 -11.79
N HIS A 40 -4.52 -7.95 -12.17
CA HIS A 40 -5.25 -6.85 -12.81
C HIS A 40 -5.95 -5.89 -11.83
N GLN A 41 -5.86 -6.16 -10.54
CA GLN A 41 -6.50 -5.37 -9.48
C GLN A 41 -5.51 -4.46 -8.77
N VAL A 42 -6.02 -3.40 -8.14
CA VAL A 42 -5.28 -2.69 -7.09
C VAL A 42 -5.52 -3.39 -5.76
N SER A 43 -4.46 -3.64 -5.04
CA SER A 43 -4.51 -4.15 -3.68
C SER A 43 -4.60 -2.99 -2.69
N ILE A 44 -5.54 -3.10 -1.75
CA ILE A 44 -5.63 -2.20 -0.59
C ILE A 44 -5.25 -3.06 0.64
N CYS A 45 -4.12 -2.77 1.24
CA CYS A 45 -3.63 -3.53 2.38
C CYS A 45 -4.41 -3.14 3.64
N VAL A 46 -5.02 -4.12 4.30
CA VAL A 46 -5.76 -3.93 5.55
C VAL A 46 -4.84 -4.13 6.75
N LYS A 47 -3.91 -5.07 6.63
CA LYS A 47 -2.95 -5.42 7.67
C LYS A 47 -1.71 -6.05 7.03
N ASP A 48 -0.55 -5.74 7.56
CA ASP A 48 0.71 -6.42 7.22
C ASP A 48 1.37 -7.06 8.45
N SER A 49 2.62 -7.49 8.33
CA SER A 49 3.37 -8.13 9.42
C SER A 49 3.61 -7.21 10.62
N GLY A 50 3.56 -5.91 10.43
CA GLY A 50 3.76 -4.91 11.48
C GLY A 50 2.50 -4.52 12.22
N GLY A 51 1.34 -4.85 11.70
CA GLY A 51 0.07 -4.57 12.33
C GLY A 51 -1.03 -4.06 11.37
N PRO A 52 -2.19 -3.69 11.91
CA PRO A 52 -3.28 -3.17 11.09
C PRO A 52 -2.99 -1.74 10.60
N TYR A 53 -3.43 -1.45 9.39
CA TYR A 53 -3.49 -0.09 8.86
C TYR A 53 -4.71 0.67 9.44
N SER A 54 -4.73 1.99 9.25
CA SER A 54 -5.84 2.81 9.72
C SER A 54 -7.16 2.34 9.11
N TYR A 55 -8.10 1.96 9.96
CA TYR A 55 -9.43 1.49 9.55
C TYR A 55 -10.17 2.55 8.74
N ASP A 56 -10.16 3.79 9.23
CA ASP A 56 -10.87 4.90 8.57
C ASP A 56 -10.25 5.22 7.21
N PHE A 57 -8.92 5.32 7.14
CA PHE A 57 -8.22 5.62 5.89
C PHE A 57 -8.40 4.50 4.85
N THR A 58 -8.27 3.25 5.27
CA THR A 58 -8.54 2.09 4.41
C THR A 58 -9.99 2.08 3.92
N GLY A 59 -10.95 2.40 4.80
CA GLY A 59 -12.36 2.55 4.46
C GLY A 59 -12.61 3.64 3.42
N GLU A 60 -11.94 4.78 3.52
CA GLU A 60 -12.02 5.86 2.54
C GLU A 60 -11.51 5.42 1.16
N LEU A 61 -10.41 4.69 1.10
CA LEU A 61 -9.87 4.14 -0.14
C LEU A 61 -10.81 3.12 -0.80
N ILE A 62 -11.40 2.23 0.00
CA ILE A 62 -12.40 1.27 -0.49
C ILE A 62 -13.64 1.99 -1.01
N ALA A 63 -14.11 3.02 -0.32
CA ALA A 63 -15.25 3.83 -0.76
C ALA A 63 -14.95 4.55 -2.08
N ALA A 64 -13.75 5.11 -2.23
CA ALA A 64 -13.31 5.74 -3.48
C ALA A 64 -13.24 4.74 -4.64
N ALA A 65 -12.74 3.54 -4.41
CA ALA A 65 -12.70 2.47 -5.41
C ALA A 65 -14.11 2.07 -5.86
N LYS A 66 -15.03 1.86 -4.93
CA LYS A 66 -16.43 1.52 -5.23
C LYS A 66 -17.15 2.63 -6.01
N ALA A 67 -16.96 3.89 -5.59
CA ALA A 67 -17.61 5.04 -6.23
C ALA A 67 -17.15 5.25 -7.68
N ASN A 68 -15.91 4.87 -8.01
CA ASN A 68 -15.34 5.04 -9.34
C ASN A 68 -15.28 3.75 -10.18
N GLY A 69 -15.88 2.66 -9.69
CA GLY A 69 -15.88 1.37 -10.41
C GLY A 69 -14.50 0.77 -10.62
N ILE A 70 -13.56 1.05 -9.72
CA ILE A 70 -12.19 0.54 -9.78
C ILE A 70 -12.16 -0.90 -9.26
N ASP A 71 -11.51 -1.79 -10.00
CA ASP A 71 -11.35 -3.19 -9.61
C ASP A 71 -10.26 -3.31 -8.54
N TYR A 72 -10.65 -3.64 -7.32
CA TYR A 72 -9.78 -3.71 -6.15
C TYR A 72 -9.94 -5.01 -5.36
N ALA A 73 -8.95 -5.32 -4.55
CA ALA A 73 -9.05 -6.33 -3.50
C ALA A 73 -8.48 -5.78 -2.19
N ALA A 74 -9.10 -6.17 -1.07
CA ALA A 74 -8.61 -5.84 0.27
C ALA A 74 -7.94 -7.08 0.86
N ASP A 75 -6.67 -6.96 1.26
CA ASP A 75 -5.85 -8.09 1.67
C ASP A 75 -5.11 -7.89 2.97
N VAL A 76 -4.72 -9.02 3.55
CA VAL A 76 -3.83 -9.12 4.71
C VAL A 76 -2.54 -9.79 4.29
N TYR A 77 -1.39 -9.16 4.56
CA TYR A 77 -0.06 -9.68 4.22
C TYR A 77 0.68 -10.14 5.48
N PRO A 78 0.69 -11.44 5.79
CA PRO A 78 1.27 -11.93 7.04
C PRO A 78 2.80 -11.84 7.12
N HIS A 79 3.48 -11.77 5.97
CA HIS A 79 4.94 -11.82 5.85
C HIS A 79 5.55 -10.62 5.11
N TYR A 80 4.83 -9.52 5.03
CA TYR A 80 5.22 -8.34 4.27
C TYR A 80 5.09 -7.09 5.13
N GLY A 81 6.00 -6.13 4.97
CA GLY A 81 5.98 -4.84 5.67
C GLY A 81 6.30 -3.70 4.71
N SER A 82 5.90 -2.48 5.07
CA SER A 82 6.08 -1.29 4.26
C SER A 82 6.86 -0.18 4.97
N ASP A 83 7.28 0.82 4.21
CA ASP A 83 7.96 2.02 4.71
C ASP A 83 7.08 2.82 5.68
N VAL A 84 5.77 2.75 5.51
CA VAL A 84 4.80 3.46 6.38
C VAL A 84 4.83 2.91 7.80
N GLU A 85 4.97 1.60 7.96
CA GLU A 85 5.14 0.97 9.26
C GLU A 85 6.39 1.50 9.99
N ALA A 86 7.50 1.63 9.25
CA ALA A 86 8.73 2.19 9.81
C ALA A 86 8.55 3.64 10.25
N THR A 87 7.76 4.42 9.53
CA THR A 87 7.43 5.81 9.88
C THR A 87 6.64 5.90 11.18
N LEU A 88 5.65 5.03 11.38
CA LEU A 88 4.87 4.99 12.61
C LEU A 88 5.69 4.54 13.81
N ARG A 89 6.56 3.56 13.64
CA ARG A 89 7.52 3.13 14.67
C ARG A 89 8.50 4.25 15.04
N GLY A 90 8.78 5.14 14.09
CA GLY A 90 9.58 6.34 14.30
C GLY A 90 8.86 7.44 15.10
N GLY A 91 7.60 7.26 15.46
CA GLY A 91 6.82 8.16 16.30
C GLY A 91 5.93 9.15 15.54
N ALA A 92 5.75 8.99 14.22
CA ALA A 92 4.84 9.83 13.46
C ALA A 92 3.38 9.53 13.86
N ASP A 93 2.65 10.56 14.28
CA ASP A 93 1.22 10.47 14.59
C ASP A 93 0.39 10.79 13.33
N ALA A 94 0.20 9.78 12.50
CA ALA A 94 -0.53 9.91 11.24
C ALA A 94 -1.34 8.65 10.92
N ARG A 95 -2.47 8.83 10.22
CA ARG A 95 -3.19 7.71 9.64
C ARG A 95 -2.36 7.15 8.48
N HIS A 96 -2.35 5.85 8.32
CA HIS A 96 -1.54 5.22 7.29
C HIS A 96 -2.32 4.20 6.50
N ALA A 97 -1.97 4.07 5.24
CA ALA A 97 -2.52 3.09 4.32
C ALA A 97 -1.48 2.66 3.28
N LEU A 98 -1.73 1.55 2.64
CA LEU A 98 -0.88 0.98 1.60
C LEU A 98 -1.75 0.49 0.45
N ILE A 99 -1.42 0.93 -0.77
CA ILE A 99 -2.03 0.44 -2.00
C ILE A 99 -0.96 0.03 -2.99
N GLY A 100 -1.30 -0.83 -3.94
CA GLY A 100 -0.39 -1.19 -5.02
C GLY A 100 -0.99 -2.15 -6.01
N ALA A 101 -0.37 -2.23 -7.19
CA ALA A 101 -0.76 -3.21 -8.20
C ALA A 101 -0.47 -4.64 -7.72
N GLY A 102 -1.33 -5.59 -8.08
CA GLY A 102 -1.09 -7.00 -7.80
C GLY A 102 0.14 -7.51 -8.55
N VAL A 103 1.13 -8.00 -7.81
CA VAL A 103 2.39 -8.51 -8.34
C VAL A 103 2.57 -9.96 -7.94
N TYR A 104 2.82 -10.81 -8.93
CA TYR A 104 3.16 -12.21 -8.73
C TYR A 104 4.67 -12.36 -8.55
N ALA A 105 5.09 -13.28 -7.70
CA ALA A 105 6.49 -13.57 -7.39
C ALA A 105 7.26 -12.34 -6.86
N SER A 106 6.62 -11.59 -5.95
CA SER A 106 7.23 -10.46 -5.22
C SER A 106 8.60 -10.86 -4.63
N HIS A 107 9.59 -9.98 -4.81
CA HIS A 107 11.00 -10.19 -4.49
C HIS A 107 11.73 -11.26 -5.33
N GLY A 108 11.07 -11.81 -6.34
CA GLY A 108 11.64 -12.74 -7.31
C GLY A 108 11.64 -12.14 -8.72
N TYR A 109 11.31 -12.98 -9.70
CA TYR A 109 11.06 -12.53 -11.08
C TYR A 109 9.61 -12.06 -11.19
N GLU A 110 9.37 -10.82 -10.87
CA GLU A 110 8.06 -10.23 -10.69
C GLU A 110 7.27 -10.11 -11.99
N ARG A 111 5.98 -10.36 -11.90
CA ARG A 111 5.02 -10.18 -12.98
C ARG A 111 3.78 -9.45 -12.48
N SER A 112 3.30 -8.49 -13.26
CA SER A 112 2.06 -7.80 -13.01
C SER A 112 1.31 -7.57 -14.33
N HIS A 113 0.08 -7.08 -14.25
CA HIS A 113 -0.73 -6.72 -15.39
C HIS A 113 -0.87 -5.20 -15.48
N VAL A 114 -0.91 -4.67 -16.68
CA VAL A 114 -1.06 -3.21 -16.92
C VAL A 114 -2.32 -2.65 -16.27
N ASP A 115 -3.41 -3.42 -16.24
CA ASP A 115 -4.65 -3.00 -15.59
C ASP A 115 -4.51 -2.83 -14.08
N GLY A 116 -3.65 -3.62 -13.42
CA GLY A 116 -3.34 -3.45 -12.00
C GLY A 116 -2.66 -2.11 -11.73
N VAL A 117 -1.72 -1.73 -12.57
CA VAL A 117 -1.05 -0.41 -12.49
C VAL A 117 -2.04 0.72 -12.77
N LYS A 118 -2.89 0.57 -13.80
CA LYS A 118 -3.94 1.53 -14.15
C LYS A 118 -4.92 1.71 -12.99
N ASN A 119 -5.45 0.64 -12.43
CA ASN A 119 -6.38 0.69 -11.30
C ASN A 119 -5.74 1.35 -10.07
N THR A 120 -4.46 1.14 -9.82
CA THR A 120 -3.72 1.79 -8.74
C THR A 120 -3.64 3.31 -8.96
N LEU A 121 -3.30 3.74 -10.17
CA LEU A 121 -3.26 5.16 -10.54
C LEU A 121 -4.64 5.82 -10.43
N GLU A 122 -5.68 5.16 -10.94
CA GLU A 122 -7.06 5.66 -10.87
C GLU A 122 -7.55 5.79 -9.42
N LEU A 123 -7.21 4.84 -8.55
CA LEU A 123 -7.55 4.92 -7.13
C LEU A 123 -6.83 6.09 -6.45
N LEU A 124 -5.55 6.26 -6.72
CA LEU A 124 -4.77 7.38 -6.18
C LEU A 124 -5.35 8.72 -6.63
N ALA A 125 -5.67 8.88 -7.91
CA ALA A 125 -6.29 10.08 -8.44
C ALA A 125 -7.67 10.34 -7.82
N ALA A 126 -8.53 9.33 -7.74
CA ALA A 126 -9.84 9.45 -7.12
C ALA A 126 -9.78 9.85 -5.64
N TYR A 127 -8.78 9.38 -4.90
CA TYR A 127 -8.56 9.77 -3.52
C TYR A 127 -8.06 11.22 -3.39
N LEU A 128 -7.15 11.65 -4.26
CA LEU A 128 -6.59 13.00 -4.24
C LEU A 128 -7.55 14.08 -4.73
N ASP A 129 -8.50 13.71 -5.59
CA ASP A 129 -9.52 14.64 -6.15
C ASP A 129 -10.74 14.87 -5.21
N LYS A 130 -10.67 14.45 -4.00
CA LYS A 130 -11.73 14.68 -3.00
C LYS A 130 -11.95 16.16 -2.70
#